data_d46ba8980502eec56b3a4c8cfb24c658
#
_entry.id   d46ba8980502eec56b3a4c8cfb24c658
#
_cell.length_a   1.000
_cell.length_b   1.000
_cell.length_c   1.000
_cell.angle_alpha   90.00
_cell.angle_beta   90.00
_cell.angle_gamma   90.00
#
_symmetry.space_group_name_H-M   'P 1'
#
loop_
_entity.id
_entity.type
_entity.pdbx_description
1 polymer ?
#
loop_
_entity_poly.entity_id
_entity_poly.type
_entity_poly.pdbx_seq_one_letter_code
_entity_poly.pdbx_strand_id
1 'polypeptide(L)'
;MVTEQEIRKALKRVIDPHIGISVVDLGMIREILVEEGEVEVRMVLTAPGCPLADFLVEQVRNAAEGVEGVEKATVTLLDEPWRPEWMVRSK
;
A
#
# COMPACT_ATOMS: atom_id res chain seq x y z
N MET A 1 11.91 5.78 -15.57
CA MET A 1 12.06 6.16 -14.16
C MET A 1 10.77 5.88 -13.39
N VAL A 2 10.90 5.26 -12.23
CA VAL A 2 9.72 4.92 -11.41
C VAL A 2 9.23 6.16 -10.68
N THR A 3 7.90 6.39 -10.67
CA THR A 3 7.31 7.51 -9.96
C THR A 3 6.37 7.00 -8.87
N GLU A 4 6.09 7.86 -7.89
CA GLU A 4 5.12 7.53 -6.85
C GLU A 4 3.77 7.17 -7.45
N GLN A 5 3.36 7.87 -8.51
CA GLN A 5 2.07 7.62 -9.15
C GLN A 5 2.00 6.23 -9.77
N GLU A 6 3.08 5.77 -10.36
CA GLU A 6 3.14 4.41 -10.92
C GLU A 6 3.01 3.36 -9.83
N ILE A 7 3.69 3.58 -8.70
CA ILE A 7 3.58 2.67 -7.56
C ILE A 7 2.15 2.67 -7.01
N ARG A 8 1.58 3.85 -6.82
CA ARG A 8 0.22 3.98 -6.30
C ARG A 8 -0.80 3.30 -7.23
N LYS A 9 -0.61 3.44 -8.53
CA LYS A 9 -1.47 2.79 -9.51
C LYS A 9 -1.38 1.27 -9.40
N ALA A 10 -0.17 0.73 -9.22
CA ALA A 10 0.01 -0.70 -9.03
C ALA A 10 -0.66 -1.17 -7.74
N LEU A 11 -0.55 -0.38 -6.68
CA LEU A 11 -1.13 -0.74 -5.38
C LEU A 11 -2.65 -0.70 -5.39
N LYS A 12 -3.26 0.01 -6.33
CA LYS A 12 -4.73 0.01 -6.45
C LYS A 12 -5.30 -1.37 -6.76
N ARG A 13 -4.47 -2.27 -7.23
CA ARG A 13 -4.89 -3.66 -7.51
C ARG A 13 -4.93 -4.52 -6.26
N VAL A 14 -4.34 -4.04 -5.17
CA VAL A 14 -4.31 -4.77 -3.91
C VAL A 14 -5.62 -4.46 -3.16
N ILE A 15 -6.42 -5.50 -2.97
CA ILE A 15 -7.73 -5.37 -2.34
C ILE A 15 -7.68 -5.96 -0.95
N ASP A 16 -8.22 -5.22 0.03
CA ASP A 16 -8.37 -5.74 1.39
C ASP A 16 -9.53 -6.74 1.37
N PRO A 17 -9.26 -8.03 1.64
CA PRO A 17 -10.30 -9.05 1.54
C PRO A 17 -11.39 -8.92 2.59
N HIS A 18 -11.14 -8.22 3.70
CA HIS A 18 -12.17 -7.97 4.71
C HIS A 18 -13.22 -6.98 4.24
N ILE A 19 -12.81 -6.02 3.43
CA ILE A 19 -13.65 -4.89 3.06
C ILE A 19 -14.00 -4.91 1.58
N GLY A 20 -13.13 -5.49 0.75
CA GLY A 20 -13.34 -5.57 -0.69
C GLY A 20 -13.02 -4.28 -1.43
N ILE A 21 -12.25 -3.39 -0.80
CA ILE A 21 -11.85 -2.12 -1.37
C ILE A 21 -10.33 -2.07 -1.45
N SER A 22 -9.80 -1.39 -2.46
CA SER A 22 -8.37 -1.23 -2.64
C SER A 22 -7.72 -0.55 -1.43
N VAL A 23 -6.53 -1.02 -1.05
CA VAL A 23 -5.78 -0.44 0.06
C VAL A 23 -5.48 1.05 -0.18
N VAL A 24 -5.34 1.45 -1.44
CA VAL A 24 -5.14 2.87 -1.78
C VAL A 24 -6.41 3.68 -1.51
N ASP A 25 -7.55 3.16 -1.94
CA ASP A 25 -8.83 3.85 -1.75
C ASP A 25 -9.25 3.89 -0.28
N LEU A 26 -8.82 2.91 0.50
CA LEU A 26 -9.07 2.88 1.94
C LEU A 26 -8.21 3.89 2.70
N GLY A 27 -7.20 4.45 2.05
CA GLY A 27 -6.29 5.35 2.74
C GLY A 27 -5.29 4.64 3.63
N MET A 28 -5.06 3.35 3.40
CA MET A 28 -4.08 2.57 4.16
C MET A 28 -2.66 2.91 3.76
N ILE A 29 -2.47 3.38 2.52
CA ILE A 29 -1.15 3.77 2.03
C ILE A 29 -0.90 5.22 2.42
N ARG A 30 -0.03 5.42 3.38
CA ARG A 30 0.24 6.75 3.94
C ARG A 30 1.35 7.50 3.23
N GLU A 31 2.35 6.76 2.78
CA GLU A 31 3.50 7.39 2.14
C GLU A 31 4.15 6.41 1.17
N ILE A 32 4.63 6.93 0.06
CA ILE A 32 5.39 6.15 -0.92
C ILE A 32 6.66 6.92 -1.21
N LEU A 33 7.80 6.30 -0.92
CA LEU A 33 9.11 6.90 -1.14
C LEU A 33 9.79 6.15 -2.27
N VAL A 34 10.25 6.86 -3.28
CA VAL A 34 10.92 6.27 -4.43
C VAL A 34 12.30 6.88 -4.56
N GLU A 35 13.33 6.05 -4.59
CA GLU A 35 14.71 6.51 -4.71
C GLU A 35 15.54 5.47 -5.47
N GLU A 36 15.97 5.83 -6.67
CA GLU A 36 16.87 5.01 -7.49
C GLU A 36 16.48 3.54 -7.60
N GLY A 37 15.20 3.28 -7.91
CA GLY A 37 14.70 1.92 -8.04
C GLY A 37 14.32 1.26 -6.75
N GLU A 38 14.59 1.88 -5.62
CA GLU A 38 14.15 1.39 -4.33
C GLU A 38 12.87 2.12 -3.93
N VAL A 39 11.88 1.35 -3.47
CA VAL A 39 10.59 1.88 -3.08
C VAL A 39 10.28 1.47 -1.65
N GLU A 40 9.86 2.43 -0.85
CA GLU A 40 9.34 2.13 0.48
C GLU A 40 7.88 2.56 0.53
N VAL A 41 7.00 1.64 0.93
CA VAL A 41 5.58 1.92 1.10
C VAL A 41 5.29 1.91 2.59
N ARG A 42 4.78 3.02 3.09
CA ARG A 42 4.39 3.12 4.50
C ARG A 42 2.88 3.03 4.56
N MET A 43 2.39 2.09 5.34
CA MET A 43 0.95 1.83 5.40
C MET A 43 0.49 1.54 6.82
N VAL A 44 -0.81 1.68 7.03
CA VAL A 44 -1.47 1.33 8.28
C VAL A 44 -2.51 0.25 8.00
N LEU A 45 -2.86 -0.52 9.03
CA LEU A 45 -3.91 -1.54 8.92
C LEU A 45 -5.24 -0.96 9.39
N THR A 46 -6.33 -1.46 8.81
CA THR A 46 -7.68 -1.02 9.20
C THR A 46 -8.06 -1.49 10.59
N ALA A 47 -7.45 -2.61 11.05
CA ALA A 47 -7.73 -3.14 12.38
C ALA A 47 -6.43 -3.66 12.99
N PRO A 48 -6.14 -3.30 14.25
CA PRO A 48 -4.98 -3.86 14.93
C PRO A 48 -5.16 -5.37 15.13
N GLY A 49 -4.08 -6.12 14.97
CA GLY A 49 -4.12 -7.57 15.11
C GLY A 49 -4.81 -8.31 13.97
N CYS A 50 -4.96 -7.67 12.84
CA CYS A 50 -5.57 -8.31 11.67
C CYS A 50 -4.78 -9.57 11.28
N PRO A 51 -5.43 -10.75 11.22
CA PRO A 51 -4.72 -11.98 10.87
C PRO A 51 -4.24 -12.01 9.42
N LEU A 52 -4.73 -11.10 8.60
CA LEU A 52 -4.33 -10.98 7.20
C LEU A 52 -3.27 -9.90 6.98
N ALA A 53 -2.70 -9.35 8.06
CA ALA A 53 -1.69 -8.30 7.96
C ALA A 53 -0.52 -8.73 7.09
N ASP A 54 0.03 -9.93 7.35
CA ASP A 54 1.17 -10.44 6.59
C ASP A 54 0.82 -10.63 5.11
N PHE A 55 -0.40 -11.10 4.85
CA PHE A 55 -0.88 -11.28 3.49
C PHE A 55 -0.94 -9.94 2.75
N LEU A 56 -1.50 -8.91 3.39
CA LEU A 56 -1.61 -7.59 2.78
C LEU A 56 -0.24 -6.96 2.53
N VAL A 57 0.66 -7.09 3.50
CA VAL A 57 2.02 -6.57 3.36
C VAL A 57 2.71 -7.23 2.17
N GLU A 58 2.58 -8.54 2.05
CA GLU A 58 3.19 -9.27 0.94
C GLU A 58 2.58 -8.86 -0.40
N GLN A 59 1.27 -8.70 -0.45
CA GLN A 59 0.59 -8.27 -1.68
C GLN A 59 1.02 -6.87 -2.10
N VAL A 60 1.13 -5.96 -1.15
CA VAL A 60 1.58 -4.60 -1.44
C VAL A 60 3.02 -4.62 -1.95
N ARG A 61 3.89 -5.38 -1.28
CA ARG A 61 5.27 -5.49 -1.71
C ARG A 61 5.38 -6.06 -3.11
N ASN A 62 4.66 -7.15 -3.38
CA ASN A 62 4.71 -7.79 -4.69
C ASN A 62 4.20 -6.86 -5.79
N ALA A 63 3.14 -6.11 -5.52
CA ALA A 63 2.59 -5.16 -6.48
C ALA A 63 3.60 -4.06 -6.78
N ALA A 64 4.29 -3.55 -5.77
CA ALA A 64 5.30 -2.52 -5.95
C ALA A 64 6.50 -3.06 -6.73
N GLU A 65 6.94 -4.27 -6.41
CA GLU A 65 8.08 -4.89 -7.10
C GLU A 65 7.77 -5.22 -8.56
N GLY A 66 6.48 -5.39 -8.88
CA GLY A 66 6.06 -5.66 -10.25
C GLY A 66 6.12 -4.45 -11.17
N VAL A 67 6.31 -3.27 -10.63
CA VAL A 67 6.42 -2.05 -11.45
C VAL A 67 7.78 -2.01 -12.13
N GLU A 68 7.77 -1.76 -13.44
CA GLU A 68 9.01 -1.68 -14.20
C GLU A 68 9.91 -0.59 -13.65
N GLY A 69 11.17 -0.93 -13.42
CA GLY A 69 12.15 0.00 -12.87
C GLY A 69 12.36 -0.14 -11.38
N VAL A 70 11.52 -0.89 -10.68
CA VAL A 70 11.69 -1.15 -9.26
C VAL A 70 12.63 -2.32 -9.07
N GLU A 71 13.73 -2.07 -8.34
CA GLU A 71 14.69 -3.11 -8.01
C GLU A 71 14.37 -3.76 -6.66
N LYS A 72 13.85 -2.96 -5.73
CA LYS A 72 13.53 -3.45 -4.39
C LYS A 72 12.36 -2.66 -3.82
N ALA A 73 11.43 -3.35 -3.21
CA ALA A 73 10.31 -2.72 -2.51
C ALA A 73 10.28 -3.18 -1.06
N THR A 74 10.04 -2.25 -0.16
CA THR A 74 9.93 -2.51 1.28
C THR A 74 8.60 -1.94 1.74
N VAL A 75 7.90 -2.68 2.60
CA VAL A 75 6.65 -2.22 3.19
C VAL A 75 6.89 -2.02 4.68
N THR A 76 6.57 -0.83 5.17
CA THR A 76 6.70 -0.48 6.58
C THR A 76 5.31 -0.28 7.15
N LEU A 77 4.98 -1.03 8.21
CA LEU A 77 3.73 -0.83 8.92
C LEU A 77 3.94 0.26 9.95
N LEU A 78 3.11 1.30 9.87
CA LEU A 78 3.18 2.40 10.81
C LEU A 78 2.40 2.05 12.07
N ASP A 79 2.88 2.53 13.20
CA ASP A 79 2.23 2.32 14.49
C ASP A 79 1.17 3.40 14.73
N GLU A 80 0.27 3.54 13.78
CA GLU A 80 -0.80 4.51 13.83
C GLU A 80 -2.13 3.81 13.52
N PRO A 81 -3.22 4.23 14.18
CA PRO A 81 -4.53 3.66 13.84
C PRO A 81 -5.01 4.20 12.50
N TRP A 82 -5.63 3.32 11.72
CA TRP A 82 -6.30 3.74 10.52
C TRP A 82 -7.52 4.58 10.86
N ARG A 83 -7.80 5.58 10.04
CA ARG A 83 -8.95 6.46 10.24
C ARG A 83 -9.87 6.44 9.03
N PRO A 84 -11.19 6.29 9.24
CA PRO A 84 -12.14 6.26 8.13
C PRO A 84 -12.09 7.50 7.22
N GLU A 85 -11.72 8.64 7.76
CA GLU A 85 -11.62 9.88 7.00
C GLU A 85 -10.53 9.85 5.94
N TRP A 86 -9.64 8.87 6.00
CA TRP A 86 -8.58 8.71 5.01
C TRP A 86 -9.06 8.00 3.74
N MET A 87 -10.27 7.45 3.76
CA MET A 87 -10.82 6.80 2.59
C MET A 87 -11.07 7.82 1.48
N VAL A 88 -10.67 7.44 0.28
CA VAL A 88 -10.97 8.24 -0.90
C VAL A 88 -12.41 7.97 -1.27
N ARG A 89 -13.22 9.02 -1.29
CA ARG A 89 -14.62 8.88 -1.67
C ARG A 89 -14.74 8.94 -3.17
N SER A 90 -15.17 7.83 -3.72
CA SER A 90 -15.49 7.72 -5.13
C SER A 90 -16.87 8.32 -5.37
N LYS A 91 -16.98 9.17 -6.34
CA LYS A 91 -18.27 9.72 -6.74
C LYS A 91 -18.78 9.01 -7.96
#